data_4e09694d2128be20e4f868a49326e78b
#
_entry.id   4e09694d2128be20e4f868a49326e78b
#
_cell.length_a   1.000
_cell.length_b   1.000
_cell.length_c   1.000
_cell.angle_alpha   90.00
_cell.angle_beta   90.00
_cell.angle_gamma   90.00
#
_symmetry.space_group_name_H-M   'P 1'
#
loop_
_entity.id
_entity.type
_entity.pdbx_description
1 polymer ?
#
loop_
_entity_poly.entity_id
_entity_poly.type
_entity_poly.pdbx_seq_one_letter_code
_entity_poly.pdbx_strand_id
1 'polypeptide(L)'
;MLSNIKNLSLTKKLVYKIVFFIFCLIPFFSGLDSIPPLDRDESRFVQSTYQMIETNDYINIKFLDEIRAKKPIGIYWAQSIFANIFGEDKISSYRYVSTLGALITILVLWKFSQILFGQKASLFVVSASMISLLFIFESHVAKTDTLLLSFITFQQYLLLKIILNKKKSILFDLIIPISMWLALGVGFLIKGPISLVVFIFTLSSYVLWSKDINLLKNIRPFWGIICFMIIVFPWVFIIQKLSLIHISEPTR
;
A
#
# COMPACT_ATOMS: atom_id res chain seq x y z
N MET A 1 -38.64 -28.51 9.53
CA MET A 1 -38.74 -27.52 10.63
C MET A 1 -37.36 -27.22 11.26
N LEU A 2 -36.56 -28.21 11.63
CA LEU A 2 -35.19 -28.02 12.21
C LEU A 2 -34.19 -27.40 11.28
N SER A 3 -34.29 -27.61 9.94
CA SER A 3 -33.45 -26.96 8.94
C SER A 3 -33.66 -25.45 8.87
N ASN A 4 -34.90 -24.98 9.00
CA ASN A 4 -35.23 -23.55 9.02
C ASN A 4 -34.71 -22.83 10.27
N ILE A 5 -34.68 -23.51 11.42
CA ILE A 5 -34.14 -22.94 12.67
C ILE A 5 -32.61 -22.83 12.60
N LYS A 6 -31.90 -23.80 12.00
CA LYS A 6 -30.49 -23.74 11.75
C LYS A 6 -30.12 -22.61 10.78
N ASN A 7 -30.89 -22.43 9.70
CA ASN A 7 -30.68 -21.36 8.72
C ASN A 7 -30.96 -19.98 9.33
N LEU A 8 -31.98 -19.84 10.18
CA LEU A 8 -32.26 -18.57 10.87
C LEU A 8 -31.16 -18.19 11.88
N SER A 9 -30.51 -19.16 12.51
CA SER A 9 -29.38 -18.92 13.41
C SER A 9 -28.11 -18.59 12.66
N LEU A 10 -27.92 -19.14 11.46
CA LEU A 10 -26.78 -18.84 10.58
C LEU A 10 -26.88 -17.42 9.99
N THR A 11 -28.09 -17.02 9.54
CA THR A 11 -28.33 -15.65 9.04
C THR A 11 -28.14 -14.60 10.13
N LYS A 12 -28.66 -14.83 11.33
CA LYS A 12 -28.42 -13.93 12.48
C LYS A 12 -26.93 -13.79 12.79
N LYS A 13 -26.17 -14.89 12.85
CA LYS A 13 -24.71 -14.84 13.07
C LYS A 13 -23.97 -14.10 11.97
N LEU A 14 -24.42 -14.22 10.72
CA LEU A 14 -23.85 -13.49 9.60
C LEU A 14 -24.13 -11.98 9.72
N VAL A 15 -25.37 -11.61 10.04
CA VAL A 15 -25.77 -10.21 10.27
C VAL A 15 -24.94 -9.57 11.38
N TYR A 16 -24.78 -10.23 12.53
CA TYR A 16 -23.94 -9.71 13.62
C TYR A 16 -22.48 -9.49 13.19
N LYS A 17 -21.90 -10.39 12.39
CA LYS A 17 -20.56 -10.21 11.87
C LYS A 17 -20.48 -9.01 10.94
N ILE A 18 -21.42 -8.87 10.02
CA ILE A 18 -21.47 -7.73 9.09
C ILE A 18 -21.61 -6.41 9.86
N VAL A 19 -22.53 -6.34 10.81
CA VAL A 19 -22.74 -5.14 11.66
C VAL A 19 -21.47 -4.82 12.46
N PHE A 20 -20.83 -5.82 13.04
CA PHE A 20 -19.56 -5.63 13.74
C PHE A 20 -18.45 -5.08 12.82
N PHE A 21 -18.30 -5.65 11.62
CA PHE A 21 -17.32 -5.14 10.65
C PHE A 21 -17.63 -3.72 10.20
N ILE A 22 -18.90 -3.39 9.93
CA ILE A 22 -19.32 -2.02 9.58
C ILE A 22 -18.98 -1.07 10.73
N PHE A 23 -19.32 -1.45 11.96
CA PHE A 23 -19.01 -0.64 13.15
C PHE A 23 -17.51 -0.39 13.31
N CYS A 24 -16.66 -1.39 13.07
CA CYS A 24 -15.22 -1.25 13.11
C CYS A 24 -14.64 -0.40 11.95
N LEU A 25 -15.40 -0.21 10.85
CA LEU A 25 -14.99 0.66 9.74
C LEU A 25 -15.28 2.15 10.02
N ILE A 26 -16.26 2.46 10.87
CA ILE A 26 -16.64 3.85 11.19
C ILE A 26 -15.43 4.71 11.58
N PRO A 27 -14.52 4.26 12.48
CA PRO A 27 -13.35 5.06 12.87
C PRO A 27 -12.45 5.48 11.71
N PHE A 28 -12.37 4.69 10.64
CA PHE A 28 -11.50 4.98 9.49
C PHE A 28 -12.02 6.11 8.60
N PHE A 29 -13.30 6.44 8.69
CA PHE A 29 -13.91 7.51 7.88
C PHE A 29 -14.35 8.70 8.72
N SER A 30 -14.40 8.56 10.04
CA SER A 30 -14.88 9.62 10.92
C SER A 30 -13.82 10.72 11.07
N GLY A 31 -14.21 11.98 10.87
CA GLY A 31 -13.35 13.12 11.18
C GLY A 31 -12.24 13.41 10.18
N LEU A 32 -12.25 12.81 9.00
CA LEU A 32 -11.23 13.05 7.98
C LEU A 32 -11.09 14.50 7.56
N ASP A 33 -12.18 15.29 7.57
CA ASP A 33 -12.17 16.72 7.27
C ASP A 33 -12.09 17.59 8.52
N SER A 34 -12.51 17.07 9.68
CA SER A 34 -12.64 17.87 10.90
C SER A 34 -11.31 18.13 11.61
N ILE A 35 -10.32 17.28 11.37
CA ILE A 35 -9.01 17.36 12.02
C ILE A 35 -8.07 18.16 11.10
N PRO A 36 -7.50 19.29 11.57
CA PRO A 36 -6.50 20.03 10.79
C PRO A 36 -5.27 19.14 10.51
N PRO A 37 -4.39 19.53 9.56
CA PRO A 37 -3.12 18.82 9.34
C PRO A 37 -2.34 18.72 10.66
N LEU A 38 -2.09 17.48 11.09
CA LEU A 38 -1.49 17.21 12.40
C LEU A 38 0.05 17.28 12.38
N ASP A 39 0.64 17.13 11.21
CA ASP A 39 2.08 16.96 11.05
C ASP A 39 2.59 17.80 9.89
N ARG A 40 3.81 18.33 10.07
CA ARG A 40 4.53 19.07 9.04
C ARG A 40 4.69 18.28 7.74
N ASP A 41 4.85 16.96 7.80
CA ASP A 41 4.96 16.14 6.61
C ASP A 41 3.62 15.98 5.90
N GLU A 42 2.51 15.85 6.61
CA GLU A 42 1.17 15.84 6.02
C GLU A 42 0.91 17.11 5.21
N SER A 43 1.12 18.28 5.82
CA SER A 43 0.94 19.58 5.14
C SER A 43 1.77 19.69 3.87
N ARG A 44 3.01 19.15 3.89
CA ARG A 44 3.89 19.16 2.72
C ARG A 44 3.43 18.22 1.61
N PHE A 45 2.90 17.04 1.93
CA PHE A 45 2.36 16.14 0.92
C PHE A 45 1.12 16.75 0.28
N VAL A 46 0.20 17.26 1.08
CA VAL A 46 -1.03 17.90 0.60
C VAL A 46 -0.71 19.10 -0.29
N GLN A 47 0.14 20.03 0.18
CA GLN A 47 0.51 21.22 -0.58
C GLN A 47 1.22 20.89 -1.89
N SER A 48 2.16 19.93 -1.88
CA SER A 48 2.84 19.54 -3.11
C SER A 48 1.90 18.85 -4.10
N THR A 49 0.94 18.05 -3.62
CA THR A 49 -0.07 17.44 -4.50
C THR A 49 -1.04 18.50 -5.06
N TYR A 50 -1.46 19.45 -4.24
CA TYR A 50 -2.30 20.57 -4.68
C TYR A 50 -1.63 21.36 -5.80
N GLN A 51 -0.36 21.76 -5.61
CA GLN A 51 0.42 22.45 -6.65
C GLN A 51 0.61 21.60 -7.91
N MET A 52 0.77 20.28 -7.79
CA MET A 52 0.86 19.36 -8.92
C MET A 52 -0.43 19.41 -9.77
N ILE A 53 -1.60 19.47 -9.13
CA ILE A 53 -2.89 19.57 -9.80
C ILE A 53 -3.05 20.95 -10.43
N GLU A 54 -2.83 22.01 -9.68
CA GLU A 54 -2.97 23.41 -10.11
C GLU A 54 -2.09 23.74 -11.34
N THR A 55 -0.86 23.23 -11.34
CA THR A 55 0.10 23.48 -12.44
C THR A 55 0.01 22.44 -13.57
N ASN A 56 -0.79 21.36 -13.43
CA ASN A 56 -0.83 20.21 -14.31
C ASN A 56 0.56 19.57 -14.54
N ASP A 57 1.50 19.74 -13.60
CA ASP A 57 2.84 19.17 -13.66
C ASP A 57 2.93 17.93 -12.77
N TYR A 58 2.60 16.77 -13.34
CA TYR A 58 2.60 15.48 -12.62
C TYR A 58 3.97 14.79 -12.56
N ILE A 59 5.04 15.50 -12.89
CA ILE A 59 6.40 14.97 -12.90
C ILE A 59 7.27 15.65 -11.84
N ASN A 60 7.23 16.98 -11.79
CA ASN A 60 8.04 17.79 -10.88
C ASN A 60 7.30 17.99 -9.56
N ILE A 61 7.81 17.39 -8.50
CA ILE A 61 7.25 17.62 -7.16
C ILE A 61 7.77 18.97 -6.66
N LYS A 62 6.87 19.94 -6.51
CA LYS A 62 7.16 21.26 -5.96
C LYS A 62 6.54 21.42 -4.58
N PHE A 63 7.21 22.17 -3.73
CA PHE A 63 6.66 22.64 -2.46
C PHE A 63 6.96 24.14 -2.37
N LEU A 64 5.94 24.95 -2.55
CA LEU A 64 6.08 26.39 -2.79
C LEU A 64 6.95 26.64 -4.03
N ASP A 65 8.02 27.41 -3.91
CA ASP A 65 8.93 27.76 -5.01
C ASP A 65 10.07 26.76 -5.20
N GLU A 66 10.17 25.74 -4.33
CA GLU A 66 11.28 24.78 -4.35
C GLU A 66 10.91 23.43 -4.93
N ILE A 67 11.83 22.81 -5.68
CA ILE A 67 11.69 21.41 -6.12
C ILE A 67 11.92 20.50 -4.93
N ARG A 68 10.94 19.61 -4.68
CA ARG A 68 10.96 18.67 -3.57
C ARG A 68 11.22 17.23 -4.01
N ALA A 69 12.43 16.89 -4.35
CA ALA A 69 12.80 15.52 -4.75
C ALA A 69 13.09 14.57 -3.56
N LYS A 70 12.65 14.89 -2.33
CA LYS A 70 12.95 14.12 -1.11
C LYS A 70 12.16 12.80 -0.99
N LYS A 71 11.06 12.67 -1.68
CA LYS A 71 10.18 11.49 -1.67
C LYS A 71 9.80 11.11 -3.10
N PRO A 72 9.61 9.81 -3.39
CA PRO A 72 9.18 9.39 -4.72
C PRO A 72 7.76 9.84 -5.04
N ILE A 73 7.43 9.84 -6.33
CA ILE A 73 6.21 10.44 -6.90
C ILE A 73 4.91 9.71 -6.54
N GLY A 74 4.98 8.42 -6.19
CA GLY A 74 3.79 7.57 -6.13
C GLY A 74 2.68 8.03 -5.18
N ILE A 75 3.04 8.63 -4.04
CA ILE A 75 2.04 9.16 -3.10
C ILE A 75 1.31 10.37 -3.69
N TYR A 76 2.01 11.25 -4.39
CA TYR A 76 1.42 12.46 -5.00
C TYR A 76 0.45 12.08 -6.12
N TRP A 77 0.79 11.09 -6.96
CA TRP A 77 -0.13 10.58 -7.98
C TRP A 77 -1.37 9.94 -7.35
N ALA A 78 -1.19 9.15 -6.29
CA ALA A 78 -2.34 8.56 -5.60
C ALA A 78 -3.25 9.65 -5.00
N GLN A 79 -2.68 10.64 -4.33
CA GLN A 79 -3.45 11.74 -3.74
C GLN A 79 -4.13 12.61 -4.80
N SER A 80 -3.48 12.91 -5.93
CA SER A 80 -4.06 13.72 -7.00
C SER A 80 -5.30 13.05 -7.62
N ILE A 81 -5.31 11.73 -7.77
CA ILE A 81 -6.48 10.99 -8.25
C ILE A 81 -7.69 11.22 -7.35
N PHE A 82 -7.50 11.10 -6.03
CA PHE A 82 -8.59 11.30 -5.07
C PHE A 82 -9.00 12.77 -4.96
N ALA A 83 -8.06 13.71 -4.98
CA ALA A 83 -8.33 15.13 -4.94
C ALA A 83 -9.13 15.59 -6.16
N ASN A 84 -8.80 15.12 -7.36
CA ASN A 84 -9.57 15.40 -8.57
C ASN A 84 -11.00 14.84 -8.53
N ILE A 85 -11.25 13.73 -7.81
CA ILE A 85 -12.58 13.11 -7.72
C ILE A 85 -13.42 13.76 -6.63
N PHE A 86 -12.84 14.01 -5.44
CA PHE A 86 -13.59 14.42 -4.24
C PHE A 86 -13.47 15.90 -3.89
N GLY A 87 -12.64 16.65 -4.60
CA GLY A 87 -12.40 18.09 -4.44
C GLY A 87 -11.03 18.39 -3.85
N GLU A 88 -10.34 19.32 -4.48
CA GLU A 88 -8.95 19.70 -4.16
C GLU A 88 -8.83 20.49 -2.86
N ASP A 89 -9.89 21.24 -2.49
CA ASP A 89 -9.92 22.07 -1.29
C ASP A 89 -10.15 21.29 0.01
N LYS A 90 -10.48 20.00 -0.09
CA LYS A 90 -10.80 19.15 1.06
C LYS A 90 -9.59 18.32 1.48
N ILE A 91 -9.19 18.44 2.73
CA ILE A 91 -8.09 17.61 3.26
C ILE A 91 -8.42 16.11 3.26
N SER A 92 -9.69 15.75 3.42
CA SER A 92 -10.17 14.36 3.34
C SER A 92 -9.82 13.72 2.01
N SER A 93 -9.83 14.47 0.90
CA SER A 93 -9.51 13.97 -0.43
C SER A 93 -8.10 13.37 -0.49
N TYR A 94 -7.13 13.98 0.17
CA TYR A 94 -5.75 13.50 0.28
C TYR A 94 -5.61 12.34 1.28
N ARG A 95 -6.41 12.35 2.35
CA ARG A 95 -6.44 11.33 3.40
C ARG A 95 -7.08 10.02 2.95
N TYR A 96 -8.00 10.05 1.98
CA TYR A 96 -8.61 8.83 1.43
C TYR A 96 -7.59 7.83 0.90
N VAL A 97 -6.44 8.28 0.43
CA VAL A 97 -5.34 7.40 0.01
C VAL A 97 -4.84 6.56 1.18
N SER A 98 -4.65 7.19 2.35
CA SER A 98 -4.20 6.51 3.57
C SER A 98 -5.28 5.57 4.12
N THR A 99 -6.52 6.02 4.14
CA THR A 99 -7.68 5.20 4.52
C THR A 99 -7.81 3.97 3.61
N LEU A 100 -7.71 4.14 2.29
CA LEU A 100 -7.75 3.04 1.34
C LEU A 100 -6.58 2.06 1.57
N GLY A 101 -5.37 2.58 1.80
CA GLY A 101 -4.20 1.76 2.12
C GLY A 101 -4.42 0.91 3.38
N ALA A 102 -5.02 1.50 4.42
CA ALA A 102 -5.38 0.77 5.64
C ALA A 102 -6.41 -0.34 5.37
N LEU A 103 -7.46 -0.04 4.61
CA LEU A 103 -8.50 -1.03 4.26
C LEU A 103 -7.93 -2.20 3.43
N ILE A 104 -7.09 -1.89 2.43
CA ILE A 104 -6.41 -2.93 1.64
C ILE A 104 -5.53 -3.79 2.55
N THR A 105 -4.79 -3.17 3.47
CA THR A 105 -3.96 -3.90 4.44
C THR A 105 -4.80 -4.88 5.28
N ILE A 106 -5.94 -4.45 5.81
CA ILE A 106 -6.86 -5.30 6.57
C ILE A 106 -7.33 -6.50 5.74
N LEU A 107 -7.76 -6.25 4.50
CA LEU A 107 -8.23 -7.31 3.60
C LEU A 107 -7.13 -8.33 3.27
N VAL A 108 -5.92 -7.84 3.02
CA VAL A 108 -4.77 -8.71 2.75
C VAL A 108 -4.36 -9.49 3.99
N LEU A 109 -4.29 -8.83 5.16
CA LEU A 109 -4.00 -9.50 6.44
C LEU A 109 -5.02 -10.60 6.76
N TRP A 110 -6.29 -10.36 6.45
CA TRP A 110 -7.31 -11.40 6.59
C TRP A 110 -6.98 -12.65 5.78
N LYS A 111 -6.67 -12.49 4.49
CA LYS A 111 -6.30 -13.62 3.62
C LYS A 111 -4.97 -14.26 4.00
N PHE A 112 -4.00 -13.44 4.37
CA PHE A 112 -2.68 -13.88 4.79
C PHE A 112 -2.75 -14.74 6.07
N SER A 113 -3.42 -14.23 7.10
CA SER A 113 -3.60 -14.94 8.37
C SER A 113 -4.49 -16.17 8.27
N GLN A 114 -5.47 -16.16 7.36
CA GLN A 114 -6.27 -17.34 7.06
C GLN A 114 -5.44 -18.52 6.58
N ILE A 115 -4.44 -18.25 5.74
CA ILE A 115 -3.54 -19.29 5.20
C ILE A 115 -2.64 -19.83 6.30
N LEU A 116 -2.11 -18.96 7.17
CA LEU A 116 -1.14 -19.36 8.20
C LEU A 116 -1.78 -20.00 9.43
N PHE A 117 -2.89 -19.46 9.90
CA PHE A 117 -3.45 -19.75 11.23
C PHE A 117 -4.92 -20.19 11.21
N GLY A 118 -5.53 -20.21 10.02
CA GLY A 118 -6.95 -20.58 9.86
C GLY A 118 -7.92 -19.46 10.19
N GLN A 119 -9.22 -19.73 9.98
CA GLN A 119 -10.29 -18.72 9.99
C GLN A 119 -10.50 -18.02 11.34
N LYS A 120 -10.38 -18.75 12.45
CA LYS A 120 -10.61 -18.16 13.80
C LYS A 120 -9.52 -17.15 14.15
N ALA A 121 -8.27 -17.51 13.93
CA ALA A 121 -7.14 -16.63 14.18
C ALA A 121 -7.15 -15.42 13.23
N SER A 122 -7.57 -15.59 11.98
CA SER A 122 -7.65 -14.46 11.04
C SER A 122 -8.67 -13.39 11.46
N LEU A 123 -9.80 -13.80 12.05
CA LEU A 123 -10.77 -12.84 12.61
C LEU A 123 -10.15 -12.05 13.78
N PHE A 124 -9.37 -12.71 14.64
CA PHE A 124 -8.69 -12.02 15.74
C PHE A 124 -7.65 -11.01 15.21
N VAL A 125 -6.81 -11.40 14.23
CA VAL A 125 -5.83 -10.52 13.61
C VAL A 125 -6.49 -9.29 13.00
N VAL A 126 -7.57 -9.47 12.24
CA VAL A 126 -8.32 -8.36 11.62
C VAL A 126 -8.92 -7.45 12.68
N SER A 127 -9.61 -8.02 13.68
CA SER A 127 -10.22 -7.22 14.75
C SER A 127 -9.15 -6.41 15.52
N ALA A 128 -8.02 -7.03 15.87
CA ALA A 128 -6.93 -6.36 16.55
C ALA A 128 -6.34 -5.21 15.70
N SER A 129 -6.22 -5.41 14.38
CA SER A 129 -5.77 -4.35 13.46
C SER A 129 -6.78 -3.20 13.39
N MET A 130 -8.08 -3.50 13.32
CA MET A 130 -9.14 -2.49 13.20
C MET A 130 -9.31 -1.63 14.46
N ILE A 131 -8.98 -2.13 15.64
CA ILE A 131 -9.05 -1.38 16.90
C ILE A 131 -7.69 -0.78 17.33
N SER A 132 -6.64 -1.01 16.55
CA SER A 132 -5.31 -0.42 16.83
C SER A 132 -5.34 1.08 16.65
N LEU A 133 -5.11 1.83 17.74
CA LEU A 133 -5.11 3.30 17.71
C LEU A 133 -4.07 3.85 16.74
N LEU A 134 -2.86 3.28 16.70
CA LEU A 134 -1.82 3.69 15.76
C LEU A 134 -2.27 3.48 14.32
N PHE A 135 -2.91 2.36 14.02
CA PHE A 135 -3.35 2.05 12.67
C PHE A 135 -4.49 2.96 12.21
N ILE A 136 -5.44 3.26 13.11
CA ILE A 136 -6.51 4.24 12.86
C ILE A 136 -5.89 5.63 12.66
N PHE A 137 -4.98 6.06 13.53
CA PHE A 137 -4.31 7.36 13.42
C PHE A 137 -3.61 7.53 12.07
N GLU A 138 -2.76 6.57 11.69
CA GLU A 138 -2.03 6.62 10.42
C GLU A 138 -2.96 6.58 9.19
N SER A 139 -4.16 6.02 9.31
CA SER A 139 -5.16 6.03 8.24
C SER A 139 -5.80 7.41 8.02
N HIS A 140 -5.71 8.31 9.01
CA HIS A 140 -6.27 9.67 8.97
C HIS A 140 -5.27 10.74 8.56
N VAL A 141 -4.02 10.39 8.36
CA VAL A 141 -2.98 11.33 7.98
C VAL A 141 -2.59 11.12 6.52
N ALA A 142 -2.56 12.18 5.71
CA ALA A 142 -2.24 12.13 4.29
C ALA A 142 -0.74 11.88 4.05
N LYS A 143 -0.26 10.68 4.44
CA LYS A 143 1.14 10.23 4.37
C LYS A 143 1.31 8.95 3.56
N THR A 144 2.55 8.54 3.43
CA THR A 144 2.96 7.36 2.65
C THR A 144 2.74 6.02 3.37
N ASP A 145 2.58 6.02 4.71
CA ASP A 145 2.82 4.85 5.55
C ASP A 145 1.80 3.73 5.35
N THR A 146 0.51 4.04 5.44
CA THR A 146 -0.56 3.04 5.25
C THR A 146 -0.65 2.53 3.82
N LEU A 147 -0.43 3.42 2.83
CA LEU A 147 -0.40 3.00 1.43
C LEU A 147 0.80 2.07 1.17
N LEU A 148 2.00 2.42 1.66
CA LEU A 148 3.17 1.56 1.58
C LEU A 148 2.93 0.21 2.27
N LEU A 149 2.34 0.22 3.47
CA LEU A 149 2.04 -0.99 4.23
C LEU A 149 1.12 -1.92 3.45
N SER A 150 0.14 -1.39 2.71
CA SER A 150 -0.75 -2.20 1.88
C SER A 150 0.00 -2.95 0.78
N PHE A 151 0.93 -2.29 0.08
CA PHE A 151 1.74 -2.92 -0.96
C PHE A 151 2.76 -3.91 -0.39
N ILE A 152 3.40 -3.59 0.74
CA ILE A 152 4.31 -4.53 1.42
C ILE A 152 3.53 -5.77 1.88
N THR A 153 2.39 -5.61 2.54
CA THR A 153 1.58 -6.73 3.02
C THR A 153 1.07 -7.59 1.86
N PHE A 154 0.64 -6.96 0.77
CA PHE A 154 0.20 -7.65 -0.44
C PHE A 154 1.34 -8.45 -1.08
N GLN A 155 2.51 -7.85 -1.20
CA GLN A 155 3.71 -8.50 -1.70
C GLN A 155 4.11 -9.71 -0.84
N GLN A 156 4.08 -9.59 0.50
CA GLN A 156 4.37 -10.69 1.42
C GLN A 156 3.33 -11.82 1.31
N TYR A 157 2.06 -11.45 1.12
CA TYR A 157 0.99 -12.42 0.86
C TYR A 157 1.23 -13.22 -0.43
N LEU A 158 1.66 -12.55 -1.51
CA LEU A 158 1.99 -13.21 -2.77
C LEU A 158 3.23 -14.10 -2.64
N LEU A 159 4.25 -13.65 -1.90
CA LEU A 159 5.43 -14.46 -1.59
C LEU A 159 5.04 -15.73 -0.82
N LEU A 160 4.17 -15.63 0.19
CA LEU A 160 3.65 -16.79 0.91
C LEU A 160 2.94 -17.78 -0.04
N LYS A 161 2.14 -17.27 -0.97
CA LYS A 161 1.49 -18.13 -1.99
C LYS A 161 2.50 -18.85 -2.87
N ILE A 162 3.60 -18.21 -3.25
CA ILE A 162 4.67 -18.85 -4.03
C ILE A 162 5.33 -19.95 -3.20
N ILE A 163 5.63 -19.68 -1.93
CA ILE A 163 6.26 -20.65 -1.00
C ILE A 163 5.39 -21.91 -0.81
N LEU A 164 4.10 -21.72 -0.62
CA LEU A 164 3.17 -22.83 -0.33
C LEU A 164 2.70 -23.57 -1.58
N ASN A 165 2.96 -23.05 -2.76
CA ASN A 165 2.44 -23.64 -3.99
C ASN A 165 3.24 -24.87 -4.41
N LYS A 166 2.51 -25.97 -4.58
CA LYS A 166 3.04 -27.22 -5.13
C LYS A 166 2.51 -27.55 -6.53
N LYS A 167 1.58 -26.74 -7.06
CA LYS A 167 0.91 -26.99 -8.34
C LYS A 167 1.50 -26.14 -9.44
N LYS A 168 1.88 -26.76 -10.57
CA LYS A 168 2.24 -26.01 -11.78
C LYS A 168 0.98 -25.48 -12.45
N SER A 169 0.90 -24.16 -12.57
CA SER A 169 -0.14 -23.48 -13.35
C SER A 169 0.34 -22.08 -13.76
N ILE A 170 -0.20 -21.55 -14.85
CA ILE A 170 0.13 -20.21 -15.35
C ILE A 170 -0.06 -19.14 -14.25
N LEU A 171 -1.09 -19.29 -13.42
CA LEU A 171 -1.37 -18.40 -12.30
C LEU A 171 -0.20 -18.34 -11.31
N PHE A 172 0.31 -19.48 -10.89
CA PHE A 172 1.36 -19.56 -9.88
C PHE A 172 2.76 -19.38 -10.47
N ASP A 173 2.96 -19.79 -11.71
CA ASP A 173 4.27 -19.76 -12.35
C ASP A 173 4.60 -18.39 -12.96
N LEU A 174 3.59 -17.55 -13.26
CA LEU A 174 3.79 -16.26 -13.92
C LEU A 174 3.03 -15.12 -13.24
N ILE A 175 1.70 -15.21 -13.10
CA ILE A 175 0.87 -14.08 -12.67
C ILE A 175 1.21 -13.65 -11.24
N ILE A 176 1.29 -14.59 -10.30
CA ILE A 176 1.58 -14.27 -8.89
C ILE A 176 3.00 -13.68 -8.71
N PRO A 177 4.07 -14.26 -9.26
CA PRO A 177 5.39 -13.65 -9.21
C PRO A 177 5.44 -12.24 -9.84
N ILE A 178 4.87 -12.06 -11.03
CA ILE A 178 4.83 -10.72 -11.66
C ILE A 178 4.07 -9.72 -10.79
N SER A 179 2.88 -10.08 -10.29
CA SER A 179 2.10 -9.19 -9.40
C SER A 179 2.89 -8.82 -8.13
N MET A 180 3.69 -9.73 -7.59
CA MET A 180 4.57 -9.48 -6.44
C MET A 180 5.62 -8.42 -6.78
N TRP A 181 6.27 -8.52 -7.94
CA TRP A 181 7.26 -7.54 -8.38
C TRP A 181 6.65 -6.18 -8.75
N LEU A 182 5.44 -6.17 -9.33
CA LEU A 182 4.70 -4.93 -9.57
C LEU A 182 4.36 -4.24 -8.25
N ALA A 183 3.88 -4.98 -7.25
CA ALA A 183 3.61 -4.43 -5.92
C ALA A 183 4.89 -3.87 -5.27
N LEU A 184 6.03 -4.53 -5.45
CA LEU A 184 7.33 -4.05 -4.99
C LEU A 184 7.72 -2.72 -5.66
N GLY A 185 7.55 -2.62 -6.98
CA GLY A 185 7.84 -1.40 -7.75
C GLY A 185 6.95 -0.22 -7.35
N VAL A 186 5.65 -0.45 -7.17
CA VAL A 186 4.74 0.58 -6.68
C VAL A 186 5.10 0.99 -5.24
N GLY A 187 5.41 0.05 -4.35
CA GLY A 187 5.88 0.33 -3.00
C GLY A 187 7.16 1.19 -3.01
N PHE A 188 8.07 0.94 -3.94
CA PHE A 188 9.27 1.77 -4.15
C PHE A 188 8.91 3.20 -4.57
N LEU A 189 7.96 3.38 -5.48
CA LEU A 189 7.51 4.72 -5.90
C LEU A 189 6.76 5.47 -4.79
N ILE A 190 6.24 4.79 -3.76
CA ILE A 190 5.57 5.44 -2.63
C ILE A 190 6.58 5.98 -1.60
N LYS A 191 7.57 5.18 -1.20
CA LYS A 191 8.48 5.56 -0.11
C LYS A 191 9.95 5.15 -0.35
N GLY A 192 10.34 4.86 -1.58
CA GLY A 192 11.71 4.49 -1.93
C GLY A 192 12.10 3.07 -1.50
N PRO A 193 13.34 2.84 -1.08
CA PRO A 193 13.92 1.51 -0.94
C PRO A 193 13.33 0.66 0.20
N ILE A 194 12.44 1.20 1.04
CA ILE A 194 11.89 0.50 2.20
C ILE A 194 11.20 -0.81 1.80
N SER A 195 10.36 -0.78 0.74
CA SER A 195 9.70 -1.99 0.24
C SER A 195 10.69 -3.06 -0.22
N LEU A 196 11.77 -2.63 -0.88
CA LEU A 196 12.84 -3.51 -1.35
C LEU A 196 13.62 -4.12 -0.18
N VAL A 197 13.95 -3.33 0.84
CA VAL A 197 14.65 -3.81 2.06
C VAL A 197 13.81 -4.87 2.75
N VAL A 198 12.52 -4.63 2.96
CA VAL A 198 11.61 -5.60 3.59
C VAL A 198 11.54 -6.89 2.76
N PHE A 199 11.46 -6.78 1.43
CA PHE A 199 11.44 -7.93 0.54
C PHE A 199 12.70 -8.77 0.64
N ILE A 200 13.87 -8.13 0.48
CA ILE A 200 15.16 -8.81 0.53
C ILE A 200 15.35 -9.49 1.89
N PHE A 201 15.00 -8.79 2.97
CA PHE A 201 15.15 -9.32 4.31
C PHE A 201 14.27 -10.55 4.56
N THR A 202 13.01 -10.49 4.15
CA THR A 202 12.06 -11.61 4.27
C THR A 202 12.51 -12.80 3.42
N LEU A 203 12.90 -12.55 2.17
CA LEU A 203 13.34 -13.58 1.25
C LEU A 203 14.62 -14.27 1.75
N SER A 204 15.62 -13.47 2.16
CA SER A 204 16.89 -13.98 2.69
C SER A 204 16.67 -14.79 3.96
N SER A 205 15.89 -14.27 4.90
CA SER A 205 15.60 -14.96 6.16
C SER A 205 14.91 -16.31 5.91
N TYR A 206 13.94 -16.34 4.97
CA TYR A 206 13.25 -17.57 4.64
C TYR A 206 14.20 -18.59 3.97
N VAL A 207 15.00 -18.17 2.98
CA VAL A 207 15.94 -19.05 2.27
C VAL A 207 17.00 -19.61 3.24
N LEU A 208 17.52 -18.79 4.14
CA LEU A 208 18.50 -19.23 5.17
C LEU A 208 17.88 -20.24 6.14
N TRP A 209 16.63 -20.02 6.54
CA TRP A 209 15.91 -20.91 7.46
C TRP A 209 15.53 -22.25 6.81
N SER A 210 14.88 -22.18 5.64
CA SER A 210 14.31 -23.34 4.96
C SER A 210 15.34 -24.13 4.13
N LYS A 211 16.46 -23.49 3.78
CA LYS A 211 17.47 -23.98 2.80
C LYS A 211 16.89 -24.27 1.41
N ASP A 212 15.71 -23.72 1.10
CA ASP A 212 15.03 -23.89 -0.19
C ASP A 212 15.46 -22.82 -1.19
N ILE A 213 16.54 -23.10 -1.91
CA ILE A 213 17.08 -22.24 -2.97
C ILE A 213 16.14 -22.21 -4.20
N ASN A 214 15.26 -23.20 -4.39
CA ASN A 214 14.33 -23.22 -5.51
C ASN A 214 13.33 -22.07 -5.47
N LEU A 215 13.05 -21.52 -4.29
CA LEU A 215 12.23 -20.32 -4.15
C LEU A 215 12.76 -19.17 -5.00
N LEU A 216 14.09 -18.99 -5.09
CA LEU A 216 14.72 -17.95 -5.91
C LEU A 216 14.39 -18.10 -7.40
N LYS A 217 14.19 -19.33 -7.89
CA LYS A 217 13.72 -19.58 -9.26
C LYS A 217 12.21 -19.33 -9.39
N ASN A 218 11.44 -19.70 -8.38
CA ASN A 218 9.98 -19.59 -8.40
C ASN A 218 9.48 -18.15 -8.38
N ILE A 219 10.23 -17.23 -7.77
CA ILE A 219 9.90 -15.78 -7.80
C ILE A 219 10.19 -15.13 -9.15
N ARG A 220 10.71 -15.87 -10.15
CA ARG A 220 10.98 -15.40 -11.52
C ARG A 220 11.79 -14.10 -11.55
N PRO A 221 13.00 -14.04 -10.98
CA PRO A 221 13.71 -12.78 -10.76
C PRO A 221 14.00 -12.02 -12.06
N PHE A 222 14.29 -12.68 -13.15
CA PHE A 222 14.57 -12.03 -14.44
C PHE A 222 13.37 -11.20 -14.92
N TRP A 223 12.19 -11.80 -15.03
CA TRP A 223 10.96 -11.09 -15.41
C TRP A 223 10.53 -10.09 -14.36
N GLY A 224 10.73 -10.43 -13.10
CA GLY A 224 10.41 -9.56 -11.98
C GLY A 224 11.19 -8.26 -11.98
N ILE A 225 12.52 -8.33 -12.19
CA ILE A 225 13.38 -7.14 -12.27
C ILE A 225 12.97 -6.27 -13.47
N ILE A 226 12.64 -6.87 -14.61
CA ILE A 226 12.13 -6.11 -15.77
C ILE A 226 10.85 -5.35 -15.40
N CYS A 227 9.87 -6.02 -14.78
CA CYS A 227 8.63 -5.38 -14.36
C CYS A 227 8.87 -4.26 -13.33
N PHE A 228 9.75 -4.50 -12.37
CA PHE A 228 10.15 -3.50 -11.39
C PHE A 228 10.78 -2.27 -12.06
N MET A 229 11.71 -2.49 -12.97
CA MET A 229 12.39 -1.42 -13.70
C MET A 229 11.44 -0.61 -14.58
N ILE A 230 10.48 -1.25 -15.27
CA ILE A 230 9.46 -0.54 -16.06
C ILE A 230 8.68 0.46 -15.21
N ILE A 231 8.39 0.11 -13.95
CA ILE A 231 7.65 0.99 -13.04
C ILE A 231 8.54 2.10 -12.48
N VAL A 232 9.74 1.75 -12.03
CA VAL A 232 10.59 2.65 -11.22
C VAL A 232 11.49 3.53 -12.09
N PHE A 233 12.08 2.96 -13.13
CA PHE A 233 13.10 3.62 -13.94
C PHE A 233 12.65 4.93 -14.61
N PRO A 234 11.43 5.03 -15.18
CA PRO A 234 11.00 6.26 -15.85
C PRO A 234 11.08 7.47 -14.92
N TRP A 235 10.56 7.35 -13.71
CA TRP A 235 10.57 8.45 -12.74
C TRP A 235 11.98 8.74 -12.21
N VAL A 236 12.74 7.71 -11.86
CA VAL A 236 14.13 7.88 -11.36
C VAL A 236 15.01 8.57 -12.41
N PHE A 237 14.88 8.18 -13.68
CA PHE A 237 15.61 8.79 -14.78
C PHE A 237 15.29 10.28 -14.97
N ILE A 238 14.01 10.65 -14.87
CA ILE A 238 13.58 12.05 -15.00
C ILE A 238 14.13 12.88 -13.84
N ILE A 239 14.01 12.40 -12.60
CA ILE A 239 14.51 13.11 -11.42
C ILE A 239 16.03 13.29 -11.46
N GLN A 240 16.79 12.30 -11.93
CA GLN A 240 18.23 12.44 -12.10
C GLN A 240 18.59 13.56 -13.09
N LYS A 241 17.90 13.63 -14.23
CA LYS A 241 18.12 14.72 -15.20
C LYS A 241 17.84 16.08 -14.57
N LEU A 242 16.74 16.23 -13.84
CA LEU A 242 16.38 17.49 -13.17
C LEU A 242 17.40 17.89 -12.10
N SER A 243 17.89 16.95 -11.32
CA SER A 243 18.92 17.18 -10.31
C SER A 243 20.25 17.66 -10.95
N LEU A 244 20.65 17.10 -12.08
CA LEU A 244 21.84 17.51 -12.79
C LEU A 244 21.72 18.92 -13.39
N ILE A 245 20.54 19.31 -13.87
CA ILE A 245 20.30 20.67 -14.41
C ILE A 245 20.43 21.72 -13.30
N HIS A 246 19.88 21.45 -12.10
CA HIS A 246 20.00 22.39 -10.97
C HIS A 246 21.42 22.53 -10.39
N ILE A 247 22.24 21.48 -10.49
CA ILE A 247 23.65 21.57 -10.06
C ILE A 247 24.49 22.41 -11.06
N SER A 248 24.07 22.46 -12.33
CA SER A 248 24.76 23.18 -13.37
C SER A 248 24.35 24.65 -13.51
N GLU A 249 23.26 25.10 -12.91
CA GLU A 249 22.89 26.52 -12.82
C GLU A 249 23.32 27.08 -11.46
N PRO A 250 24.45 27.84 -11.40
CA PRO A 250 24.78 28.56 -10.19
C PRO A 250 23.69 29.61 -9.96
N THR A 251 23.14 29.60 -8.77
CA THR A 251 22.20 30.62 -8.27
C THR A 251 22.67 32.03 -8.65
N ARG A 252 21.92 32.69 -9.54
CA ARG A 252 21.95 34.12 -9.72
C ARG A 252 21.17 34.83 -8.64
#